data_259fc53ac37d1241a4d3b354f0c63a26
#
_entry.id   259fc53ac37d1241a4d3b354f0c63a26
#
_cell.length_a   1.000
_cell.length_b   1.000
_cell.length_c   1.000
_cell.angle_alpha   90.00
_cell.angle_beta   90.00
_cell.angle_gamma   90.00
#
_symmetry.space_group_name_H-M   'P 1'
#
loop_
_entity.id
_entity.type
_entity.pdbx_description
1 polymer ?
#
loop_
_entity_poly.entity_id
_entity_poly.type
_entity_poly.pdbx_seq_one_letter_code
_entity_poly.pdbx_strand_id
1 'polypeptide(L)'
;IVSSKEYDDAHTFTDIVPKGLLTHHDPSGDVLYGIDIVVSPDARGMRLARRIYDARKELVQKLELRKIVIAGRMPRYHEHAEALSAREYVRRAVRKEIEDPVLTAQLANGFVIRAVLDDYLPSDQESRGHAVLMEWLNPRYAPSAKPRARSTVRVAAVQDQMRPIESF
;
A
#
# COMPACT_ATOMS: atom_id res chain seq x y z
N ILE A 1 2.53 -7.50 9.30
CA ILE A 1 3.49 -8.36 8.61
C ILE A 1 2.72 -9.54 8.05
N VAL A 2 3.10 -10.01 6.89
CA VAL A 2 2.49 -11.15 6.19
C VAL A 2 3.57 -12.01 5.52
N SER A 3 3.22 -13.22 5.09
CA SER A 3 4.10 -14.07 4.31
C SER A 3 4.11 -13.66 2.83
N SER A 4 5.27 -13.60 2.18
CA SER A 4 5.39 -13.34 0.75
C SER A 4 4.71 -14.40 -0.12
N LYS A 5 4.55 -15.62 0.40
CA LYS A 5 3.90 -16.72 -0.33
C LYS A 5 2.41 -16.51 -0.55
N GLU A 6 1.78 -15.67 0.27
CA GLU A 6 0.32 -15.47 0.24
C GLU A 6 -0.11 -14.27 -0.62
N TYR A 7 0.77 -13.27 -0.75
CA TYR A 7 0.38 -11.96 -1.31
C TYR A 7 1.29 -11.46 -2.45
N ASP A 8 2.08 -12.34 -3.05
CA ASP A 8 2.85 -12.03 -4.25
C ASP A 8 2.01 -12.11 -5.55
N ASP A 9 0.84 -12.77 -5.46
CA ASP A 9 -0.10 -12.99 -6.56
C ASP A 9 -1.38 -12.16 -6.40
N ALA A 10 -2.36 -12.40 -7.27
CA ALA A 10 -3.66 -11.76 -7.25
C ALA A 10 -4.41 -12.05 -5.95
N HIS A 11 -4.87 -11.00 -5.28
CA HIS A 11 -5.66 -11.06 -4.05
C HIS A 11 -6.54 -9.82 -3.95
N THR A 12 -7.52 -9.85 -3.03
CA THR A 12 -8.42 -8.72 -2.76
C THR A 12 -8.05 -8.01 -1.46
N PHE A 13 -8.62 -6.82 -1.25
CA PHE A 13 -8.47 -6.11 0.03
C PHE A 13 -9.01 -6.95 1.21
N THR A 14 -10.11 -7.69 1.00
CA THR A 14 -10.71 -8.53 2.02
C THR A 14 -9.82 -9.71 2.42
N ASP A 15 -8.97 -10.20 1.51
CA ASP A 15 -8.00 -11.24 1.81
C ASP A 15 -6.89 -10.73 2.76
N ILE A 16 -6.58 -9.43 2.69
CA ILE A 16 -5.58 -8.80 3.59
C ILE A 16 -6.22 -8.42 4.93
N VAL A 17 -7.44 -7.85 4.89
CA VAL A 17 -8.11 -7.24 6.05
C VAL A 17 -9.52 -7.81 6.17
N PRO A 18 -9.69 -9.11 6.47
CA PRO A 18 -11.00 -9.73 6.56
C PRO A 18 -11.83 -9.04 7.66
N LYS A 19 -13.04 -8.59 7.28
CA LYS A 19 -13.97 -7.86 8.17
C LYS A 19 -13.36 -6.63 8.87
N GLY A 20 -12.36 -5.98 8.26
CA GLY A 20 -11.68 -4.84 8.86
C GLY A 20 -10.68 -5.19 9.97
N LEU A 21 -10.32 -6.46 10.13
CA LEU A 21 -9.43 -6.95 11.19
C LEU A 21 -8.09 -7.42 10.60
N LEU A 22 -7.00 -7.25 11.34
CA LEU A 22 -5.66 -7.68 10.96
C LEU A 22 -5.37 -9.13 11.38
N THR A 23 -6.31 -10.04 11.14
CA THR A 23 -6.22 -11.44 11.58
C THR A 23 -5.17 -12.26 10.84
N HIS A 24 -4.74 -11.81 9.65
CA HIS A 24 -3.68 -12.44 8.86
C HIS A 24 -2.28 -11.93 9.20
N HIS A 25 -2.14 -11.19 10.32
CA HIS A 25 -0.83 -10.79 10.79
C HIS A 25 0.00 -12.02 11.19
N ASP A 26 1.10 -12.24 10.46
CA ASP A 26 2.08 -13.29 10.76
C ASP A 26 3.38 -12.68 11.29
N PRO A 27 3.68 -12.81 12.59
CA PRO A 27 4.94 -12.29 13.14
C PRO A 27 6.21 -12.92 12.54
N SER A 28 6.10 -14.10 11.93
CA SER A 28 7.20 -14.80 11.25
C SER A 28 7.29 -14.46 9.75
N GLY A 29 6.33 -13.68 9.24
CA GLY A 29 6.30 -13.24 7.85
C GLY A 29 7.50 -12.37 7.47
N ASP A 30 7.75 -12.26 6.18
CA ASP A 30 8.91 -11.57 5.61
C ASP A 30 8.56 -10.29 4.85
N VAL A 31 7.27 -9.91 4.83
CA VAL A 31 6.75 -8.76 4.10
C VAL A 31 5.99 -7.80 5.02
N LEU A 32 6.25 -6.51 4.89
CA LEU A 32 5.38 -5.46 5.41
C LEU A 32 4.31 -5.13 4.35
N TYR A 33 3.05 -5.49 4.60
CA TYR A 33 1.95 -5.07 3.74
C TYR A 33 1.43 -3.70 4.19
N GLY A 34 1.51 -2.72 3.32
CA GLY A 34 1.00 -1.37 3.58
C GLY A 34 -0.48 -1.28 3.18
N ILE A 35 -1.35 -1.20 4.17
CA ILE A 35 -2.81 -1.23 3.95
C ILE A 35 -3.32 0.12 3.46
N ASP A 36 -3.00 1.20 4.17
CA ASP A 36 -3.50 2.53 3.84
C ASP A 36 -2.55 3.65 4.29
N ILE A 37 -2.66 4.81 3.64
CA ILE A 37 -2.11 6.10 4.07
C ILE A 37 -3.17 7.16 3.79
N VAL A 38 -3.72 7.72 4.85
CA VAL A 38 -4.65 8.84 4.78
C VAL A 38 -3.96 10.11 5.27
N VAL A 39 -4.03 11.17 4.47
CA VAL A 39 -3.48 12.49 4.82
C VAL A 39 -4.62 13.51 4.77
N SER A 40 -4.88 14.18 5.90
CA SER A 40 -5.87 15.25 5.98
C SER A 40 -5.63 16.29 4.87
N PRO A 41 -6.68 16.82 4.23
CA PRO A 41 -6.56 17.87 3.22
C PRO A 41 -5.68 19.04 3.67
N ASP A 42 -5.82 19.48 4.92
CA ASP A 42 -5.08 20.62 5.49
C ASP A 42 -3.57 20.33 5.68
N ALA A 43 -3.20 19.05 5.71
CA ALA A 43 -1.82 18.60 5.86
C ALA A 43 -1.19 18.15 4.52
N ARG A 44 -1.91 18.31 3.41
CA ARG A 44 -1.38 18.02 2.07
C ARG A 44 -0.29 19.04 1.71
N GLY A 45 0.67 18.64 0.88
CA GLY A 45 1.82 19.47 0.54
C GLY A 45 2.97 19.43 1.56
N MET A 46 2.75 18.97 2.80
CA MET A 46 3.76 18.84 3.85
C MET A 46 4.65 17.59 3.71
N ARG A 47 4.56 16.89 2.60
CA ARG A 47 5.32 15.65 2.30
C ARG A 47 5.11 14.53 3.34
N LEU A 48 3.97 14.49 4.03
CA LEU A 48 3.70 13.51 5.08
C LEU A 48 3.69 12.08 4.55
N ALA A 49 3.09 11.83 3.39
CA ALA A 49 3.10 10.51 2.76
C ALA A 49 4.54 10.01 2.55
N ARG A 50 5.45 10.86 2.07
CA ARG A 50 6.86 10.51 1.92
C ARG A 50 7.50 10.14 3.26
N ARG A 51 7.29 10.94 4.31
CA ARG A 51 7.82 10.64 5.65
C ARG A 51 7.29 9.32 6.20
N ILE A 52 6.02 9.00 5.92
CA ILE A 52 5.43 7.69 6.31
C ILE A 52 6.10 6.56 5.53
N TYR A 53 6.34 6.71 4.22
CA TYR A 53 7.08 5.70 3.45
C TYR A 53 8.50 5.53 3.94
N ASP A 54 9.22 6.61 4.27
CA ASP A 54 10.57 6.53 4.82
C ASP A 54 10.58 5.78 6.16
N ALA A 55 9.65 6.09 7.07
CA ALA A 55 9.50 5.37 8.34
C ALA A 55 9.16 3.87 8.14
N ARG A 56 8.31 3.53 7.16
CA ARG A 56 8.01 2.13 6.82
C ARG A 56 9.25 1.39 6.29
N LYS A 57 10.08 2.04 5.48
CA LYS A 57 11.35 1.48 4.99
C LYS A 57 12.34 1.25 6.11
N GLU A 58 12.49 2.21 7.03
CA GLU A 58 13.32 2.04 8.23
C GLU A 58 12.83 0.87 9.10
N LEU A 59 11.50 0.76 9.30
CA LEU A 59 10.91 -0.36 10.03
C LEU A 59 11.22 -1.71 9.36
N VAL A 60 11.09 -1.80 8.03
CA VAL A 60 11.41 -3.01 7.26
C VAL A 60 12.88 -3.38 7.40
N GLN A 61 13.77 -2.40 7.35
CA GLN A 61 15.21 -2.63 7.57
C GLN A 61 15.50 -3.08 9.00
N LYS A 62 14.90 -2.43 10.00
CA LYS A 62 15.05 -2.77 11.42
C LYS A 62 14.53 -4.17 11.75
N LEU A 63 13.43 -4.57 11.13
CA LEU A 63 12.84 -5.89 11.29
C LEU A 63 13.42 -6.92 10.31
N GLU A 64 14.41 -6.55 9.52
CA GLU A 64 15.04 -7.42 8.51
C GLU A 64 14.02 -8.06 7.56
N LEU A 65 12.91 -7.37 7.26
CA LEU A 65 11.93 -7.85 6.31
C LEU A 65 12.45 -7.73 4.88
N ARG A 66 11.96 -8.59 4.01
CA ARG A 66 12.39 -8.67 2.61
C ARG A 66 11.95 -7.47 1.79
N LYS A 67 10.70 -7.01 1.97
CA LYS A 67 10.09 -5.97 1.14
C LYS A 67 8.90 -5.30 1.81
N ILE A 68 8.47 -4.19 1.23
CA ILE A 68 7.14 -3.61 1.42
C ILE A 68 6.30 -3.96 0.20
N VAL A 69 5.06 -4.38 0.41
CA VAL A 69 4.04 -4.54 -0.63
C VAL A 69 2.90 -3.58 -0.35
N ILE A 70 2.36 -2.97 -1.38
CA ILE A 70 1.18 -2.10 -1.33
C ILE A 70 0.27 -2.38 -2.51
N ALA A 71 -1.01 -2.15 -2.34
CA ALA A 71 -1.98 -2.08 -3.43
C ALA A 71 -2.44 -0.63 -3.58
N GLY A 72 -1.88 0.08 -4.55
CA GLY A 72 -2.13 1.49 -4.79
C GLY A 72 -3.46 1.72 -5.50
N ARG A 73 -4.27 2.66 -5.02
CA ARG A 73 -5.47 3.12 -5.71
C ARG A 73 -5.11 3.88 -6.98
N MET A 74 -6.08 3.98 -7.89
CA MET A 74 -6.02 4.76 -9.12
C MET A 74 -7.16 5.77 -9.16
N PRO A 75 -7.13 6.84 -8.32
CA PRO A 75 -8.30 7.70 -8.07
C PRO A 75 -8.81 8.46 -9.31
N ARG A 76 -8.00 8.59 -10.36
CA ARG A 76 -8.43 9.22 -11.62
C ARG A 76 -8.77 8.22 -12.73
N TYR A 77 -8.72 6.92 -12.44
CA TYR A 77 -9.02 5.92 -13.47
C TYR A 77 -10.47 6.02 -13.97
N HIS A 78 -11.43 6.35 -13.12
CA HIS A 78 -12.83 6.53 -13.55
C HIS A 78 -13.02 7.55 -14.67
N GLU A 79 -12.14 8.56 -14.78
CA GLU A 79 -12.17 9.58 -15.86
C GLU A 79 -11.78 8.96 -17.22
N HIS A 80 -11.12 7.84 -17.24
CA HIS A 80 -10.54 7.20 -18.42
C HIS A 80 -11.08 5.78 -18.70
N ALA A 81 -11.89 5.23 -17.82
CA ALA A 81 -12.31 3.83 -17.84
C ALA A 81 -13.14 3.46 -19.10
N GLU A 82 -13.81 4.42 -19.73
CA GLU A 82 -14.55 4.20 -20.98
C GLU A 82 -13.61 4.00 -22.20
N ALA A 83 -12.41 4.58 -22.16
CA ALA A 83 -11.46 4.58 -23.26
C ALA A 83 -10.26 3.68 -23.03
N LEU A 84 -9.90 3.38 -21.78
CA LEU A 84 -8.69 2.66 -21.43
C LEU A 84 -8.98 1.52 -20.45
N SER A 85 -8.35 0.37 -20.69
CA SER A 85 -8.26 -0.65 -19.64
C SER A 85 -7.40 -0.16 -18.48
N ALA A 86 -7.61 -0.72 -17.27
CA ALA A 86 -6.81 -0.38 -16.09
C ALA A 86 -5.30 -0.56 -16.34
N ARG A 87 -4.90 -1.60 -17.06
CA ARG A 87 -3.50 -1.85 -17.43
C ARG A 87 -2.93 -0.79 -18.37
N GLU A 88 -3.72 -0.34 -19.34
CA GLU A 88 -3.28 0.71 -20.27
C GLU A 88 -3.21 2.06 -19.57
N TYR A 89 -4.17 2.37 -18.67
CA TYR A 89 -4.11 3.54 -17.83
C TYR A 89 -2.80 3.59 -17.01
N VAL A 90 -2.46 2.49 -16.34
CA VAL A 90 -1.22 2.39 -15.54
C VAL A 90 0.02 2.61 -16.42
N ARG A 91 0.06 2.02 -17.64
CA ARG A 91 1.19 2.24 -18.57
C ARG A 91 1.35 3.71 -18.94
N ARG A 92 0.24 4.40 -19.22
CA ARG A 92 0.26 5.83 -19.56
C ARG A 92 0.63 6.70 -18.37
N ALA A 93 0.17 6.36 -17.16
CA ALA A 93 0.57 7.05 -15.94
C ALA A 93 2.09 6.91 -15.67
N VAL A 94 2.66 5.71 -15.87
CA VAL A 94 4.11 5.49 -15.78
C VAL A 94 4.89 6.33 -16.79
N ARG A 95 4.38 6.47 -18.01
CA ARG A 95 4.97 7.32 -19.06
C ARG A 95 4.72 8.80 -18.88
N LYS A 96 3.99 9.19 -17.81
CA LYS A 96 3.58 10.57 -17.53
C LYS A 96 2.67 11.19 -18.61
N GLU A 97 1.99 10.37 -19.38
CA GLU A 97 0.96 10.78 -20.35
C GLU A 97 -0.37 11.09 -19.66
N ILE A 98 -0.60 10.48 -18.49
CA ILE A 98 -1.71 10.71 -17.57
C ILE A 98 -1.13 11.01 -16.20
N GLU A 99 -1.65 12.03 -15.52
CA GLU A 99 -1.29 12.33 -14.15
C GLU A 99 -2.21 11.56 -13.18
N ASP A 100 -1.63 10.64 -12.41
CA ASP A 100 -2.30 10.00 -11.27
C ASP A 100 -1.52 10.33 -10.00
N PRO A 101 -2.13 11.04 -9.03
CA PRO A 101 -1.40 11.53 -7.87
C PRO A 101 -0.91 10.41 -6.95
N VAL A 102 -1.64 9.30 -6.86
CA VAL A 102 -1.26 8.17 -6.00
C VAL A 102 -0.13 7.37 -6.63
N LEU A 103 -0.27 6.96 -7.89
CA LEU A 103 0.79 6.24 -8.61
C LEU A 103 2.06 7.08 -8.71
N THR A 104 1.94 8.37 -9.03
CA THR A 104 3.10 9.28 -9.09
C THR A 104 3.84 9.35 -7.76
N ALA A 105 3.11 9.48 -6.64
CA ALA A 105 3.71 9.53 -5.32
C ALA A 105 4.40 8.21 -4.96
N GLN A 106 3.79 7.07 -5.26
CA GLN A 106 4.34 5.74 -4.96
C GLN A 106 5.61 5.46 -5.77
N LEU A 107 5.58 5.73 -7.08
CA LEU A 107 6.75 5.61 -7.96
C LEU A 107 7.90 6.54 -7.50
N ALA A 108 7.59 7.79 -7.15
CA ALA A 108 8.58 8.74 -6.62
C ALA A 108 9.19 8.31 -5.26
N ASN A 109 8.50 7.44 -4.53
CA ASN A 109 9.02 6.81 -3.31
C ASN A 109 9.73 5.47 -3.57
N GLY A 110 10.03 5.14 -4.82
CA GLY A 110 10.85 3.98 -5.20
C GLY A 110 10.10 2.65 -5.19
N PHE A 111 8.75 2.67 -5.20
CA PHE A 111 7.99 1.46 -5.45
C PHE A 111 8.02 1.10 -6.93
N VAL A 112 8.03 -0.18 -7.23
CA VAL A 112 7.96 -0.73 -8.60
C VAL A 112 6.66 -1.49 -8.79
N ILE A 113 6.08 -1.36 -9.98
CA ILE A 113 4.81 -2.02 -10.32
C ILE A 113 5.06 -3.51 -10.59
N ARG A 114 4.20 -4.35 -10.03
CA ARG A 114 4.20 -5.81 -10.23
C ARG A 114 3.03 -6.26 -11.09
N ALA A 115 1.83 -5.79 -10.76
CA ALA A 115 0.60 -6.18 -11.44
C ALA A 115 -0.48 -5.12 -11.28
N VAL A 116 -1.55 -5.26 -12.07
CA VAL A 116 -2.85 -4.62 -11.80
C VAL A 116 -3.75 -5.70 -11.23
N LEU A 117 -4.32 -5.43 -10.06
CA LEU A 117 -5.28 -6.28 -9.38
C LEU A 117 -6.69 -5.88 -9.82
N ASP A 118 -7.38 -6.82 -10.43
CA ASP A 118 -8.78 -6.64 -10.79
C ASP A 118 -9.64 -6.95 -9.55
N ASP A 119 -10.75 -6.21 -9.37
CA ASP A 119 -11.69 -6.38 -8.26
C ASP A 119 -11.05 -6.37 -6.85
N TYR A 120 -9.94 -5.65 -6.69
CA TYR A 120 -9.23 -5.56 -5.41
C TYR A 120 -10.09 -4.95 -4.30
N LEU A 121 -10.79 -3.86 -4.59
CA LEU A 121 -11.71 -3.17 -3.67
C LEU A 121 -12.94 -2.70 -4.44
N PRO A 122 -13.97 -3.55 -4.64
CA PRO A 122 -15.13 -3.24 -5.47
C PRO A 122 -15.90 -1.98 -5.04
N SER A 123 -15.81 -1.56 -3.78
CA SER A 123 -16.41 -0.33 -3.28
C SER A 123 -15.69 0.96 -3.72
N ASP A 124 -14.46 0.86 -4.24
CA ASP A 124 -13.69 2.02 -4.74
C ASP A 124 -14.12 2.42 -6.14
N GLN A 125 -15.10 3.33 -6.23
CA GLN A 125 -15.67 3.79 -7.50
C GLN A 125 -14.65 4.58 -8.34
N GLU A 126 -13.74 5.31 -7.72
CA GLU A 126 -12.72 6.11 -8.42
C GLU A 126 -11.72 5.21 -9.16
N SER A 127 -11.32 4.10 -8.55
CA SER A 127 -10.43 3.11 -9.17
C SER A 127 -11.20 2.01 -9.92
N ARG A 128 -12.54 2.08 -10.01
CA ARG A 128 -13.41 1.06 -10.59
C ARG A 128 -13.12 -0.34 -10.01
N GLY A 129 -12.83 -0.41 -8.71
CA GLY A 129 -12.51 -1.64 -8.01
C GLY A 129 -11.06 -2.13 -8.17
N HIS A 130 -10.28 -1.56 -9.10
CA HIS A 130 -8.91 -1.99 -9.37
C HIS A 130 -7.88 -1.39 -8.42
N ALA A 131 -6.71 -2.04 -8.31
CA ALA A 131 -5.53 -1.50 -7.64
C ALA A 131 -4.25 -1.88 -8.38
N VAL A 132 -3.16 -1.18 -8.08
CA VAL A 132 -1.84 -1.49 -8.61
C VAL A 132 -1.00 -2.12 -7.52
N LEU A 133 -0.68 -3.40 -7.68
CA LEU A 133 0.25 -4.10 -6.81
C LEU A 133 1.66 -3.59 -7.05
N MET A 134 2.26 -3.06 -5.99
CA MET A 134 3.60 -2.47 -6.05
C MET A 134 4.45 -2.98 -4.89
N GLU A 135 5.77 -3.03 -5.11
CA GLU A 135 6.71 -3.42 -4.07
C GLU A 135 7.92 -2.49 -4.00
N TRP A 136 8.46 -2.39 -2.80
CA TRP A 136 9.78 -1.82 -2.54
C TRP A 136 10.65 -2.91 -1.89
N LEU A 137 11.75 -3.27 -2.55
CA LEU A 137 12.67 -4.29 -2.06
C LEU A 137 13.62 -3.67 -1.05
N ASN A 138 13.83 -4.35 0.08
CA ASN A 138 14.78 -3.92 1.09
C ASN A 138 16.22 -4.18 0.60
N PRO A 139 17.01 -3.12 0.30
CA PRO A 139 18.37 -3.30 -0.21
C PRO A 139 19.34 -3.89 0.83
N ARG A 140 18.93 -3.93 2.10
CA ARG A 140 19.72 -4.50 3.20
C ARG A 140 19.26 -5.90 3.60
N TYR A 141 18.29 -6.47 2.89
CA TYR A 141 17.79 -7.80 3.20
C TYR A 141 18.83 -8.86 2.87
N ALA A 142 19.23 -9.63 3.90
CA ALA A 142 20.03 -10.82 3.72
C ALA A 142 19.20 -12.03 4.19
N PRO A 143 18.95 -13.03 3.33
CA PRO A 143 18.25 -14.23 3.74
C PRO A 143 18.99 -14.90 4.92
N SER A 144 18.34 -15.00 6.07
CA SER A 144 18.88 -15.68 7.23
C SER A 144 18.67 -17.18 7.08
N ALA A 145 19.70 -17.98 7.29
CA ALA A 145 19.61 -19.44 7.38
C ALA A 145 18.88 -19.91 8.66
N LYS A 146 18.65 -19.01 9.62
CA LYS A 146 17.95 -19.31 10.88
C LYS A 146 16.51 -18.81 10.83
N PRO A 147 15.53 -19.59 11.33
CA PRO A 147 14.18 -19.10 11.53
C PRO A 147 14.23 -17.85 12.43
N ARG A 148 13.49 -16.80 12.05
CA ARG A 148 13.36 -15.62 12.90
C ARG A 148 12.77 -15.99 14.24
N ALA A 149 13.37 -15.51 15.32
CA ALA A 149 12.72 -15.53 16.62
C ALA A 149 11.42 -14.70 16.53
N ARG A 150 10.33 -15.22 17.09
CA ARG A 150 9.06 -14.49 17.16
C ARG A 150 9.30 -13.16 17.87
N SER A 151 9.29 -12.07 17.14
CA SER A 151 9.35 -10.73 17.72
C SER A 151 7.93 -10.25 17.98
N THR A 152 7.65 -9.86 19.22
CA THR A 152 6.37 -9.23 19.56
C THR A 152 6.42 -7.77 19.10
N VAL A 153 5.66 -7.42 18.08
CA VAL A 153 5.48 -6.03 17.67
C VAL A 153 4.26 -5.49 18.41
N ARG A 154 4.45 -4.47 19.26
CA ARG A 154 3.32 -3.73 19.82
C ARG A 154 2.80 -2.78 18.75
N VAL A 155 1.61 -3.06 18.22
CA VAL A 155 0.89 -2.15 17.32
C VAL A 155 -0.01 -1.28 18.20
N ALA A 156 0.25 0.01 18.24
CA ALA A 156 -0.68 0.98 18.77
C ALA A 156 -1.57 1.46 17.63
N ALA A 157 -2.83 1.05 17.61
CA ALA A 157 -3.84 1.67 16.78
C ALA A 157 -4.38 2.88 17.54
N VAL A 158 -4.07 4.09 17.10
CA VAL A 158 -4.73 5.30 17.57
C VAL A 158 -5.95 5.51 16.70
N GLN A 159 -7.11 5.12 17.19
CA GLN A 159 -8.39 5.47 16.60
C GLN A 159 -8.81 6.80 17.22
N ASP A 160 -8.53 7.90 16.54
CA ASP A 160 -9.07 9.20 16.91
C ASP A 160 -10.50 9.29 16.38
N GLN A 161 -11.47 9.35 17.29
CA GLN A 161 -12.83 9.70 16.91
C GLN A 161 -12.81 11.18 16.52
N MET A 162 -12.94 11.46 15.23
CA MET A 162 -13.25 12.80 14.77
C MET A 162 -14.56 13.23 15.43
N ARG A 163 -14.48 14.06 16.47
CA ARG A 163 -15.65 14.77 16.99
C ARG A 163 -16.01 15.83 15.95
N PRO A 164 -17.30 15.95 15.57
CA PRO A 164 -17.74 17.09 14.77
C PRO A 164 -17.29 18.37 15.51
N ILE A 165 -16.63 19.27 14.81
CA ILE A 165 -16.39 20.62 15.31
C ILE A 165 -17.78 21.27 15.34
N GLU A 166 -18.36 21.40 16.52
CA GLU A 166 -19.52 22.24 16.70
C GLU A 166 -19.09 23.66 16.36
N SER A 167 -19.75 24.22 15.34
CA SER A 167 -19.53 25.59 14.89
C SER A 167 -19.71 26.57 16.05
N PHE A 168 -18.70 27.42 16.24
CA PHE A 168 -18.85 28.66 17.01
C PHE A 168 -19.77 29.65 16.29
#